data_5074db827d3e2ef4bf027d53ff457835
#
_entry.id   5074db827d3e2ef4bf027d53ff457835
#
_cell.length_a   1.000
_cell.length_b   1.000
_cell.length_c   1.000
_cell.angle_alpha   90.00
_cell.angle_beta   90.00
_cell.angle_gamma   90.00
#
_symmetry.space_group_name_H-M   'P 1'
#
loop_
_entity.id
_entity.type
_entity.pdbx_description
1 polymer ?
#
loop_
_entity_poly.entity_id
_entity_poly.type
_entity_poly.pdbx_seq_one_letter_code
_entity_poly.pdbx_strand_id
1 'polypeptide(L)'
;MVNVAKLKGKIVERDITQEELAKNIGITKSTFYRKMKQNGNFSIKEVNLIVSSLNLTKDEAINIFLLRQSHKCDKLKWGFK
;
A
#
# COMPACT_ATOMS: atom_id res chain seq x y z
N MET A 1 -3.15 -10.26 -0.55
CA MET A 1 -2.19 -10.24 0.49
C MET A 1 -1.12 -9.22 0.23
N VAL A 2 -0.57 -8.65 1.23
CA VAL A 2 0.41 -7.59 1.12
C VAL A 2 1.76 -8.08 1.60
N ASN A 3 2.80 -7.73 0.88
CA ASN A 3 4.16 -8.04 1.34
C ASN A 3 4.55 -6.97 2.35
N VAL A 4 4.26 -7.22 3.60
CA VAL A 4 4.45 -6.25 4.66
C VAL A 4 5.90 -5.84 4.81
N ALA A 5 6.81 -6.79 4.63
CA ALA A 5 8.23 -6.48 4.76
C ALA A 5 8.67 -5.47 3.70
N LYS A 6 8.21 -5.63 2.48
CA LYS A 6 8.54 -4.68 1.43
C LYS A 6 7.89 -3.33 1.69
N LEU A 7 6.66 -3.35 2.20
CA LEU A 7 5.98 -2.09 2.51
C LEU A 7 6.75 -1.33 3.59
N LYS A 8 7.17 -2.02 4.63
CA LYS A 8 7.95 -1.37 5.68
C LYS A 8 9.25 -0.79 5.12
N GLY A 9 9.89 -1.54 4.23
CA GLY A 9 11.13 -1.06 3.61
C GLY A 9 10.90 0.20 2.82
N LYS A 10 9.78 0.28 2.10
CA LYS A 10 9.49 1.49 1.34
C LYS A 10 9.18 2.68 2.22
N ILE A 11 8.52 2.45 3.34
CA ILE A 11 8.24 3.52 4.27
C ILE A 11 9.56 4.12 4.78
N VAL A 12 10.49 3.27 5.14
CA VAL A 12 11.79 3.73 5.60
C VAL A 12 12.55 4.42 4.47
N GLU A 13 12.48 3.85 3.28
CA GLU A 13 13.19 4.41 2.14
C GLU A 13 12.68 5.80 1.80
N ARG A 14 11.40 6.06 1.98
CA ARG A 14 10.82 7.36 1.70
C ARG A 14 10.97 8.33 2.88
N ASP A 15 11.65 7.86 3.93
CA ASP A 15 11.97 8.71 5.07
C ASP A 15 10.73 9.23 5.78
N ILE A 16 9.73 8.41 5.94
CA ILE A 16 8.58 8.77 6.73
C ILE A 16 8.34 7.66 7.73
N THR A 17 7.49 7.90 8.71
CA THR A 17 7.19 6.90 9.70
C THR A 17 5.87 6.24 9.37
N GLN A 18 5.63 5.09 9.99
CA GLN A 18 4.36 4.43 9.81
C GLN A 18 3.23 5.27 10.34
N GLU A 19 3.50 6.02 11.38
CA GLU A 19 2.50 6.92 11.94
C GLU A 19 2.11 8.01 10.95
N GLU A 20 3.11 8.56 10.26
CA GLU A 20 2.82 9.58 9.26
C GLU A 20 2.03 8.99 8.10
N LEU A 21 2.37 7.79 7.70
CA LEU A 21 1.64 7.18 6.62
C LEU A 21 0.19 6.91 7.04
N ALA A 22 -0.02 6.48 8.28
CA ALA A 22 -1.37 6.26 8.79
C ALA A 22 -2.18 7.54 8.70
N LYS A 23 -1.58 8.66 9.10
CA LYS A 23 -2.27 9.91 9.03
C LYS A 23 -2.60 10.26 7.59
N ASN A 24 -1.69 10.03 6.67
CA ASN A 24 -1.92 10.36 5.27
C ASN A 24 -3.06 9.56 4.66
N ILE A 25 -3.30 8.36 5.15
CA ILE A 25 -4.38 7.56 4.60
C ILE A 25 -5.63 7.61 5.46
N GLY A 26 -5.60 8.44 6.49
CA GLY A 26 -6.82 8.70 7.24
C GLY A 26 -7.18 7.71 8.33
N ILE A 27 -6.21 6.99 8.86
CA ILE A 27 -6.48 6.05 9.95
C ILE A 27 -5.53 6.33 11.09
N THR A 28 -5.81 5.76 12.24
CA THR A 28 -4.94 5.97 13.38
C THR A 28 -3.74 5.05 13.31
N LYS A 29 -2.71 5.38 14.06
CA LYS A 29 -1.52 4.58 14.14
C LYS A 29 -1.84 3.16 14.62
N SER A 30 -2.71 3.05 15.61
CA SER A 30 -3.09 1.74 16.12
C SER A 30 -3.78 0.90 15.06
N THR A 31 -4.66 1.50 14.29
CA THR A 31 -5.35 0.81 13.22
C THR A 31 -4.35 0.36 12.17
N PHE A 32 -3.39 1.22 11.85
CA PHE A 32 -2.39 0.89 10.85
C PHE A 32 -1.57 -0.31 11.30
N TYR A 33 -1.10 -0.29 12.55
CA TYR A 33 -0.31 -1.40 13.06
C TYR A 33 -1.10 -2.70 13.07
N ARG A 34 -2.38 -2.62 13.42
CA ARG A 34 -3.21 -3.81 13.44
C ARG A 34 -3.36 -4.39 12.05
N LYS A 35 -3.59 -3.53 11.06
CA LYS A 35 -3.71 -4.00 9.69
C LYS A 35 -2.41 -4.61 9.19
N MET A 36 -1.29 -4.03 9.57
CA MET A 36 0.00 -4.58 9.19
C MET A 36 0.19 -5.97 9.80
N LYS A 37 -0.25 -6.16 11.03
CA LYS A 37 -0.14 -7.46 11.64
C LYS A 37 -1.05 -8.47 10.99
N GLN A 38 -2.10 -8.03 10.37
CA GLN A 38 -3.03 -8.90 9.67
C GLN A 38 -2.62 -9.08 8.21
N ASN A 39 -1.34 -9.06 7.94
CA ASN A 39 -0.78 -9.25 6.61
C ASN A 39 -1.20 -8.15 5.65
N GLY A 40 -1.36 -6.95 6.19
CA GLY A 40 -1.66 -5.82 5.33
C GLY A 40 -3.09 -5.82 4.82
N ASN A 41 -4.03 -6.04 5.72
CA ASN A 41 -5.43 -6.09 5.34
C ASN A 41 -5.96 -4.69 5.08
N PHE A 42 -5.53 -4.07 4.00
CA PHE A 42 -5.95 -2.74 3.62
C PHE A 42 -7.01 -2.80 2.55
N SER A 43 -7.94 -1.85 2.58
CA SER A 43 -8.95 -1.76 1.54
C SER A 43 -8.31 -1.20 0.28
N ILE A 44 -9.01 -1.33 -0.85
CA ILE A 44 -8.51 -0.79 -2.10
C ILE A 44 -8.27 0.70 -2.01
N LYS A 45 -9.16 1.42 -1.33
CA LYS A 45 -8.98 2.83 -1.15
C LYS A 45 -7.71 3.12 -0.36
N GLU A 46 -7.47 2.36 0.69
CA GLU A 46 -6.28 2.55 1.49
C GLU A 46 -5.03 2.23 0.70
N VAL A 47 -5.08 1.18 -0.12
CA VAL A 47 -3.95 0.83 -0.96
C VAL A 47 -3.62 1.98 -1.91
N ASN A 48 -4.63 2.56 -2.53
CA ASN A 48 -4.40 3.67 -3.43
C ASN A 48 -3.79 4.87 -2.73
N LEU A 49 -4.24 5.13 -1.51
CA LEU A 49 -3.68 6.24 -0.76
C LEU A 49 -2.22 5.97 -0.34
N ILE A 50 -1.92 4.73 -0.01
CA ILE A 50 -0.55 4.37 0.31
C ILE A 50 0.35 4.53 -0.90
N VAL A 51 -0.11 4.07 -2.05
CA VAL A 51 0.67 4.19 -3.29
C VAL A 51 0.95 5.66 -3.58
N SER A 52 -0.05 6.51 -3.42
CA SER A 52 0.13 7.93 -3.62
C SER A 52 1.08 8.53 -2.61
N SER A 53 0.91 8.19 -1.35
CA SER A 53 1.72 8.77 -0.29
C SER A 53 3.19 8.41 -0.40
N LEU A 54 3.46 7.20 -0.85
CA LEU A 54 4.84 6.75 -0.97
C LEU A 54 5.39 6.95 -2.38
N ASN A 55 4.58 7.49 -3.28
CA ASN A 55 5.01 7.69 -4.64
C ASN A 55 5.52 6.41 -5.27
N LEU A 56 4.80 5.33 -5.07
CA LEU A 56 5.23 4.05 -5.61
C LEU A 56 4.97 3.98 -7.10
N THR A 57 5.87 3.34 -7.82
CA THR A 57 5.61 3.09 -9.22
C THR A 57 4.63 1.94 -9.31
N LYS A 58 4.10 1.73 -10.52
CA LYS A 58 3.17 0.66 -10.74
C LYS A 58 3.78 -0.68 -10.37
N ASP A 59 5.02 -0.91 -10.80
CA ASP A 59 5.69 -2.17 -10.49
C ASP A 59 5.89 -2.35 -9.00
N GLU A 60 6.26 -1.29 -8.31
CA GLU A 60 6.45 -1.37 -6.87
C GLU A 60 5.14 -1.67 -6.17
N ALA A 61 4.07 -1.04 -6.61
CA ALA A 61 2.76 -1.26 -6.02
C ALA A 61 2.33 -2.72 -6.23
N ILE A 62 2.53 -3.23 -7.41
CA ILE A 62 2.17 -4.61 -7.69
C ILE A 62 2.97 -5.56 -6.80
N ASN A 63 4.25 -5.33 -6.69
CA ASN A 63 5.11 -6.21 -5.89
C ASN A 63 4.76 -6.17 -4.42
N ILE A 64 4.44 -5.01 -3.89
CA ILE A 64 4.14 -4.90 -2.48
C ILE A 64 2.76 -5.45 -2.17
N PHE A 65 1.77 -5.08 -2.96
CA PHE A 65 0.41 -5.43 -2.65
C PHE A 65 -0.07 -6.70 -3.37
N LEU A 66 0.82 -7.29 -4.17
CA LEU A 66 0.52 -8.54 -4.85
C LEU A 66 -0.77 -8.45 -5.65
N LEU A 67 -0.85 -7.37 -6.39
CA LEU A 67 -2.06 -7.13 -7.14
C LEU A 67 -2.06 -7.89 -8.42
N ARG A 68 -2.33 -9.10 -8.42
CA ARG A 68 -2.28 -9.79 -9.50
C ARG A 68 -3.47 -10.08 -10.08
N GLN A 69 -4.11 -10.08 -10.32
CA GLN A 69 -5.18 -10.31 -10.78
C GLN A 69 -5.31 -10.44 -11.98
N SER A 70 -5.41 -10.67 -12.24
CA SER A 70 -5.69 -10.73 -12.97
C SER A 70 -5.54 -10.44 -14.03
N HIS A 71 -5.65 -10.41 -14.50
CA HIS A 71 -5.23 -10.16 -15.55
C HIS A 71 -6.05 -9.63 -16.46
N LYS A 72 -6.96 -9.83 -16.58
CA LYS A 72 -7.66 -9.34 -17.49
C LYS A 72 -8.13 -8.11 -17.28
N CYS A 73 -8.78 -7.87 -16.55
CA CYS A 73 -9.37 -6.64 -16.43
C CYS A 73 -8.56 -5.68 -15.97
N ASP A 74 -7.70 -6.00 -15.47
CA ASP A 74 -7.07 -5.10 -14.79
C ASP A 74 -6.49 -4.09 -15.53
N LYS A 75 -6.16 -4.26 -16.61
CA LYS A 75 -5.51 -3.32 -17.14
C LYS A 75 -6.17 -2.13 -17.15
N LEU A 76 -7.26 -2.05 -17.25
CA LEU A 76 -7.82 -0.86 -17.28
C LEU A 76 -8.16 -0.38 -16.10
N LYS A 77 -8.40 -0.98 -15.22
CA LYS A 77 -8.85 -0.46 -14.10
C LYS A 77 -7.97 0.19 -13.29
N TRP A 78 -6.90 0.07 -13.16
CA TRP A 78 -6.08 0.73 -12.28
C TRP A 78 -5.92 2.08 -12.49
N GLY A 79 -6.30 2.58 -13.49
CA GLY A 79 -6.17 3.88 -13.60
C GLY A 79 -4.85 4.31 -13.68
N PHE A 80 -4.04 3.57 -13.67
CA PHE A 80 -2.82 4.07 -13.76
C PHE A 80 -2.65 4.39 -15.09
N LYS A 81 -3.15 4.29 -15.65
CA LYS A 81 -3.05 4.59 -16.78
C LYS A 81 -2.76 5.30 -17.13
#